data_5d9eeccb0fbab34c241e387b1230618e
#
_entry.id   5d9eeccb0fbab34c241e387b1230618e
#
_cell.length_a   1.000
_cell.length_b   1.000
_cell.length_c   1.000
_cell.angle_alpha   90.00
_cell.angle_beta   90.00
_cell.angle_gamma   90.00
#
_symmetry.space_group_name_H-M   'P 1'
#
loop_
_entity.id
_entity.type
_entity.pdbx_description
1 polymer ?
#
loop_
_entity_poly.entity_id
_entity_poly.type
_entity_poly.pdbx_seq_one_letter_code
_entity_poly.pdbx_strand_id
1 'polypeptide(L)'
;MKTNRNYLLACMIALVISLISCETTPTSEGPPVVAGESRYIIASTPMASDGVADYLLTAESLTEGTVSTLGNGVEQDGTYRYYVTHNNKFFSMLYGQGNPGAVTTYELDANGSLVKKSDFQSETVQAFGPMDDDIVMVKISRGDEPMASWYRLDTEQLQIVDDGQWNQEEIANNGERAFFSWVSQVGDKLFAPYFSIKACCNDTFGTSYPDSAYIAVFDYPSMELNTVIKDNRTSFIGRYFLSGLEVDEKGDAYAFSGSIATSNGEMTSTLPSAFTRIKNGELAFDQSYYFNVEELADDYYITAKTYAGNGKFILTMKEEKGAYSTGNRFGIADVYNKTFTWVSGAPTEEEIVNVTINNYSTLNGKAYIGITTDTGSWVYEFDAISATATQGLKVEGGRITAISHLDPAE
;
A
#
# COMPACT_ATOMS: atom_id res chain seq x y z
N MET A 1 -87.09 -55.34 -8.82
CA MET A 1 -87.99 -54.73 -7.83
C MET A 1 -87.75 -53.24 -7.83
N LYS A 2 -88.81 -52.51 -8.26
CA LYS A 2 -89.20 -51.17 -7.85
C LYS A 2 -88.12 -50.07 -7.80
N THR A 3 -88.23 -49.00 -8.42
CA THR A 3 -89.15 -48.09 -9.05
C THR A 3 -88.62 -46.68 -8.95
N ASN A 4 -88.57 -45.98 -10.07
CA ASN A 4 -89.04 -44.62 -10.23
C ASN A 4 -88.31 -43.47 -9.49
N ARG A 5 -88.13 -42.28 -10.00
CA ARG A 5 -88.87 -41.52 -11.05
C ARG A 5 -88.18 -40.17 -11.31
N ASN A 6 -88.07 -39.82 -12.55
CA ASN A 6 -88.11 -38.47 -13.15
C ASN A 6 -88.35 -37.23 -12.28
N TYR A 7 -87.74 -36.15 -12.65
CA TYR A 7 -88.24 -34.83 -13.14
C TYR A 7 -87.00 -33.98 -13.55
N LEU A 8 -86.79 -33.70 -14.72
CA LEU A 8 -87.19 -32.73 -15.73
C LEU A 8 -87.22 -31.26 -15.30
N LEU A 9 -86.54 -30.44 -16.12
CA LEU A 9 -86.67 -29.02 -16.38
C LEU A 9 -85.83 -28.08 -15.47
N ALA A 10 -85.07 -27.14 -15.96
CA ALA A 10 -85.23 -26.24 -17.09
C ALA A 10 -83.88 -25.53 -17.36
N CYS A 11 -83.75 -25.15 -18.61
CA CYS A 11 -82.70 -24.26 -19.11
C CYS A 11 -82.56 -22.94 -18.37
N MET A 12 -81.34 -22.55 -18.07
CA MET A 12 -80.93 -21.14 -18.23
C MET A 12 -79.40 -21.09 -18.56
N ILE A 13 -79.16 -20.65 -19.77
CA ILE A 13 -77.88 -20.26 -20.26
C ILE A 13 -77.52 -18.98 -19.54
N ALA A 14 -76.53 -19.04 -18.63
CA ALA A 14 -75.82 -17.87 -18.10
C ALA A 14 -74.39 -17.90 -18.62
N LEU A 15 -74.14 -17.06 -19.60
CA LEU A 15 -72.83 -16.76 -20.16
C LEU A 15 -72.02 -16.04 -19.09
N VAL A 16 -71.15 -16.76 -18.36
CA VAL A 16 -70.18 -16.15 -17.42
C VAL A 16 -68.94 -15.83 -18.24
N ILE A 17 -68.78 -14.57 -18.58
CA ILE A 17 -67.53 -13.99 -19.05
C ILE A 17 -66.58 -13.99 -17.84
N SER A 18 -65.67 -14.94 -17.79
CA SER A 18 -64.53 -14.89 -16.84
C SER A 18 -63.56 -13.84 -17.31
N LEU A 19 -63.64 -12.66 -16.70
CA LEU A 19 -62.55 -11.67 -16.71
C LEU A 19 -61.35 -12.30 -15.98
N ILE A 20 -60.33 -12.69 -16.75
CA ILE A 20 -59.01 -12.98 -16.20
C ILE A 20 -58.42 -11.62 -15.76
N SER A 21 -58.63 -11.29 -14.49
CA SER A 21 -57.88 -10.24 -13.83
C SER A 21 -56.46 -10.78 -13.65
N CYS A 22 -55.52 -10.27 -14.42
CA CYS A 22 -54.11 -10.38 -14.10
C CYS A 22 -53.90 -9.54 -12.83
N GLU A 23 -53.96 -10.15 -11.67
CA GLU A 23 -53.38 -9.56 -10.47
C GLU A 23 -51.85 -9.49 -10.68
N THR A 24 -51.37 -8.33 -11.06
CA THR A 24 -50.00 -7.95 -10.85
C THR A 24 -49.81 -7.90 -9.31
N THR A 25 -49.24 -8.97 -8.76
CA THR A 25 -48.68 -8.91 -7.42
C THR A 25 -47.78 -7.70 -7.37
N PRO A 26 -47.99 -6.70 -6.48
CA PRO A 26 -46.99 -5.66 -6.30
C PRO A 26 -45.77 -6.39 -5.79
N THR A 27 -44.69 -6.41 -6.57
CA THR A 27 -43.37 -6.62 -6.05
C THR A 27 -43.21 -5.61 -4.92
N SER A 28 -43.24 -6.06 -3.70
CA SER A 28 -42.79 -5.23 -2.58
C SER A 28 -41.32 -4.95 -2.86
N GLU A 29 -41.07 -3.81 -3.48
CA GLU A 29 -39.76 -3.21 -3.40
C GLU A 29 -39.49 -3.11 -1.88
N GLY A 30 -38.53 -3.89 -1.39
CA GLY A 30 -38.05 -3.73 -0.03
C GLY A 30 -37.67 -2.25 0.18
N PRO A 31 -37.62 -1.76 1.42
CA PRO A 31 -37.21 -0.40 1.66
C PRO A 31 -35.91 -0.16 0.91
N PRO A 32 -35.72 1.00 0.27
CA PRO A 32 -34.51 1.28 -0.48
C PRO A 32 -33.32 0.99 0.41
N VAL A 33 -32.41 0.15 -0.05
CA VAL A 33 -31.15 -0.14 0.64
C VAL A 33 -30.45 1.21 0.71
N VAL A 34 -30.32 1.76 1.91
CA VAL A 34 -29.51 2.96 2.12
C VAL A 34 -28.08 2.50 1.86
N ALA A 35 -27.46 3.05 0.81
CA ALA A 35 -26.06 2.75 0.52
C ALA A 35 -25.22 2.98 1.79
N GLY A 36 -24.38 2.04 2.13
CA GLY A 36 -23.45 2.18 3.25
C GLY A 36 -22.55 3.40 3.03
N GLU A 37 -22.01 3.91 4.10
CA GLU A 37 -21.03 4.99 4.02
C GLU A 37 -19.63 4.40 3.80
N SER A 38 -18.77 5.15 3.12
CA SER A 38 -17.34 4.83 3.02
C SER A 38 -16.69 4.74 4.41
N ARG A 39 -15.65 3.95 4.53
CA ARG A 39 -14.94 3.72 5.79
C ARG A 39 -13.43 3.83 5.60
N TYR A 40 -12.77 4.32 6.63
CA TYR A 40 -11.35 4.16 6.78
C TYR A 40 -11.04 2.78 7.36
N ILE A 41 -10.03 2.13 6.84
CA ILE A 41 -9.54 0.83 7.30
C ILE A 41 -8.25 1.08 8.08
N ILE A 42 -8.23 0.66 9.34
CA ILE A 42 -7.07 0.78 10.22
C ILE A 42 -6.56 -0.64 10.51
N ALA A 43 -5.41 -0.99 9.95
CA ALA A 43 -4.73 -2.19 10.39
C ALA A 43 -3.97 -1.93 11.68
N SER A 44 -4.06 -2.83 12.65
CA SER A 44 -3.47 -2.65 13.96
C SER A 44 -2.95 -3.97 14.55
N THR A 45 -1.73 -3.95 15.06
CA THR A 45 -1.14 -5.05 15.84
C THR A 45 -1.38 -4.80 17.33
N PRO A 46 -2.07 -5.72 18.06
CA PRO A 46 -2.31 -5.56 19.50
C PRO A 46 -1.02 -5.50 20.30
N MET A 47 -0.89 -4.52 21.19
CA MET A 47 0.30 -4.38 22.04
C MET A 47 0.43 -5.49 23.10
N ALA A 48 -0.69 -6.08 23.53
CA ALA A 48 -0.72 -7.14 24.56
C ALA A 48 -0.41 -8.54 23.99
N SER A 49 -0.51 -8.73 22.68
CA SER A 49 -0.32 -10.02 21.99
C SER A 49 0.57 -9.87 20.75
N ASP A 50 1.64 -9.12 20.88
CA ASP A 50 2.59 -8.86 19.79
C ASP A 50 3.07 -10.20 19.18
N GLY A 51 2.89 -10.34 17.86
CA GLY A 51 3.30 -11.51 17.11
C GLY A 51 2.25 -12.62 16.96
N VAL A 52 1.00 -12.45 17.42
CA VAL A 52 -0.05 -13.48 17.32
C VAL A 52 -1.01 -13.20 16.17
N ALA A 53 -1.59 -12.00 16.10
CA ALA A 53 -2.57 -11.61 15.08
C ALA A 53 -2.58 -10.09 14.86
N ASP A 54 -2.90 -9.67 13.65
CA ASP A 54 -3.27 -8.29 13.34
C ASP A 54 -4.80 -8.15 13.23
N TYR A 55 -5.31 -6.94 13.43
CA TYR A 55 -6.74 -6.63 13.33
C TYR A 55 -6.98 -5.55 12.30
N LEU A 56 -8.08 -5.68 11.54
CA LEU A 56 -8.62 -4.61 10.70
C LEU A 56 -9.81 -3.98 11.41
N LEU A 57 -9.69 -2.71 11.73
CA LEU A 57 -10.74 -1.88 12.31
C LEU A 57 -11.31 -0.96 11.24
N THR A 58 -12.58 -0.57 11.38
CA THR A 58 -13.21 0.44 10.52
C THR A 58 -13.50 1.70 11.32
N ALA A 59 -13.33 2.87 10.70
CA ALA A 59 -13.63 4.17 11.28
C ALA A 59 -14.37 5.06 10.28
N GLU A 60 -15.23 5.94 10.79
CA GLU A 60 -15.95 6.95 10.00
C GLU A 60 -15.12 8.22 9.81
N SER A 61 -14.22 8.50 10.73
CA SER A 61 -13.35 9.68 10.72
C SER A 61 -11.93 9.28 11.13
N LEU A 62 -10.94 9.97 10.57
CA LEU A 62 -9.54 9.91 11.02
C LEU A 62 -9.15 11.08 11.93
N THR A 63 -10.01 12.10 12.03
CA THR A 63 -9.72 13.34 12.77
C THR A 63 -10.27 13.35 14.17
N GLU A 64 -11.13 12.40 14.54
CA GLU A 64 -11.74 12.30 15.86
C GLU A 64 -12.22 10.90 16.20
N GLY A 65 -12.59 10.67 17.44
CA GLY A 65 -13.17 9.41 17.90
C GLY A 65 -12.13 8.42 18.44
N THR A 66 -12.61 7.20 18.67
CA THR A 66 -11.79 6.09 19.17
C THR A 66 -12.24 4.78 18.56
N VAL A 67 -11.31 3.97 18.10
CA VAL A 67 -11.50 2.55 17.73
C VAL A 67 -10.64 1.68 18.64
N SER A 68 -11.01 0.40 18.79
CA SER A 68 -10.32 -0.48 19.73
C SER A 68 -10.16 -1.87 19.16
N THR A 69 -9.01 -2.49 19.37
CA THR A 69 -8.76 -3.92 19.05
C THR A 69 -9.38 -4.87 20.08
N LEU A 70 -9.88 -4.35 21.21
CA LEU A 70 -10.42 -5.16 22.32
C LEU A 70 -11.84 -5.62 22.00
N GLY A 71 -11.96 -6.83 21.43
CA GLY A 71 -13.24 -7.44 21.07
C GLY A 71 -13.90 -6.87 19.81
N ASN A 72 -13.15 -6.15 19.00
CA ASN A 72 -13.63 -5.53 17.76
C ASN A 72 -12.66 -5.78 16.61
N GLY A 73 -13.16 -5.58 15.39
CA GLY A 73 -12.42 -5.70 14.16
C GLY A 73 -12.39 -7.12 13.59
N VAL A 74 -11.80 -7.24 12.40
CA VAL A 74 -11.58 -8.51 11.72
C VAL A 74 -10.18 -8.98 12.06
N GLU A 75 -10.09 -10.13 12.73
CA GLU A 75 -8.82 -10.77 13.06
C GLU A 75 -8.18 -11.34 11.80
N GLN A 76 -6.88 -11.15 11.65
CA GLN A 76 -6.06 -11.71 10.61
C GLN A 76 -5.05 -12.69 11.22
N ASP A 77 -4.91 -13.87 10.62
CA ASP A 77 -3.93 -14.85 11.07
C ASP A 77 -2.49 -14.34 10.86
N GLY A 78 -1.69 -14.38 11.92
CA GLY A 78 -0.29 -13.97 11.91
C GLY A 78 -0.08 -12.46 11.85
N THR A 79 1.15 -12.06 12.01
CA THR A 79 1.64 -10.68 11.93
C THR A 79 2.66 -10.57 10.78
N TYR A 80 3.28 -9.41 10.63
CA TYR A 80 4.14 -9.10 9.48
C TYR A 80 3.36 -9.09 8.17
N ARG A 81 2.32 -8.27 8.13
CA ARG A 81 1.52 -8.08 6.94
C ARG A 81 1.90 -6.78 6.24
N TYR A 82 1.82 -6.83 4.92
CA TYR A 82 1.94 -5.68 4.04
C TYR A 82 0.59 -5.42 3.39
N TYR A 83 0.31 -4.16 3.10
CA TYR A 83 -1.00 -3.74 2.67
C TYR A 83 -0.92 -2.94 1.38
N VAL A 84 -1.84 -3.21 0.45
CA VAL A 84 -2.06 -2.43 -0.76
C VAL A 84 -3.56 -2.18 -0.88
N THR A 85 -3.94 -0.95 -1.20
CA THR A 85 -5.30 -0.62 -1.59
C THR A 85 -5.30 -0.32 -3.07
N HIS A 86 -6.12 -1.04 -3.81
CA HIS A 86 -6.24 -0.89 -5.25
C HIS A 86 -7.63 -1.32 -5.73
N ASN A 87 -8.18 -0.60 -6.72
CA ASN A 87 -9.51 -0.88 -7.29
C ASN A 87 -10.59 -1.11 -6.20
N ASN A 88 -10.62 -0.20 -5.22
CA ASN A 88 -11.54 -0.21 -4.08
C ASN A 88 -11.51 -1.52 -3.26
N LYS A 89 -10.36 -2.19 -3.22
CA LYS A 89 -10.13 -3.40 -2.42
C LYS A 89 -8.89 -3.23 -1.56
N PHE A 90 -8.92 -3.81 -0.38
CA PHE A 90 -7.82 -3.82 0.57
C PHE A 90 -7.17 -5.20 0.58
N PHE A 91 -5.93 -5.26 0.11
CA PHE A 91 -5.12 -6.48 0.04
C PHE A 91 -4.17 -6.54 1.23
N SER A 92 -4.26 -7.61 1.99
CA SER A 92 -3.41 -7.92 3.14
C SER A 92 -2.53 -9.11 2.80
N MET A 93 -1.23 -8.87 2.68
CA MET A 93 -0.24 -9.87 2.29
C MET A 93 0.58 -10.31 3.50
N LEU A 94 0.47 -11.59 3.86
CA LEU A 94 1.25 -12.19 4.94
C LEU A 94 2.69 -12.46 4.47
N TYR A 95 3.67 -11.91 5.18
CA TYR A 95 5.07 -12.26 5.01
C TYR A 95 5.40 -13.52 5.85
N GLY A 96 5.53 -14.65 5.17
CA GLY A 96 5.62 -15.97 5.82
C GLY A 96 6.94 -16.29 6.51
N GLN A 97 7.95 -15.40 6.47
CA GLN A 97 9.27 -15.58 7.12
C GLN A 97 9.94 -16.95 6.82
N GLY A 98 9.87 -17.39 5.56
CA GLY A 98 10.38 -18.70 5.12
C GLY A 98 9.31 -19.79 5.00
N ASN A 99 8.08 -19.52 5.49
CA ASN A 99 6.89 -20.30 5.18
C ASN A 99 6.12 -19.67 4.00
N PRO A 100 5.14 -20.35 3.42
CA PRO A 100 4.26 -19.73 2.45
C PRO A 100 3.63 -18.45 3.02
N GLY A 101 3.52 -17.43 2.17
CA GLY A 101 2.73 -16.24 2.44
C GLY A 101 1.24 -16.49 2.16
N ALA A 102 0.45 -15.46 2.31
CA ALA A 102 -0.96 -15.47 1.93
C ALA A 102 -1.39 -14.08 1.44
N VAL A 103 -2.35 -14.05 0.53
CA VAL A 103 -3.05 -12.82 0.13
C VAL A 103 -4.49 -12.95 0.57
N THR A 104 -4.92 -12.04 1.42
CA THR A 104 -6.32 -11.92 1.87
C THR A 104 -6.87 -10.60 1.35
N THR A 105 -8.02 -10.64 0.69
CA THR A 105 -8.65 -9.44 0.12
C THR A 105 -9.93 -9.09 0.87
N TYR A 106 -10.11 -7.80 1.12
CA TYR A 106 -11.28 -7.24 1.78
C TYR A 106 -11.89 -6.12 0.93
N GLU A 107 -13.21 -5.94 1.05
CA GLU A 107 -13.95 -4.79 0.52
C GLU A 107 -15.05 -4.40 1.52
N LEU A 108 -15.68 -3.25 1.34
CA LEU A 108 -16.92 -2.93 2.04
C LEU A 108 -18.09 -3.51 1.26
N ASP A 109 -19.03 -4.16 1.96
CA ASP A 109 -20.32 -4.53 1.37
C ASP A 109 -21.20 -3.29 1.14
N ALA A 110 -22.37 -3.47 0.52
CA ALA A 110 -23.32 -2.39 0.25
C ALA A 110 -23.83 -1.67 1.52
N ASN A 111 -23.61 -2.24 2.71
CA ASN A 111 -23.96 -1.64 4.00
C ASN A 111 -22.76 -0.94 4.67
N GLY A 112 -21.59 -0.92 4.04
CA GLY A 112 -20.35 -0.37 4.60
C GLY A 112 -19.67 -1.26 5.63
N SER A 113 -19.98 -2.56 5.66
CA SER A 113 -19.31 -3.53 6.53
C SER A 113 -18.10 -4.14 5.81
N LEU A 114 -16.98 -4.27 6.52
CA LEU A 114 -15.77 -4.89 5.97
C LEU A 114 -15.93 -6.40 5.87
N VAL A 115 -15.83 -6.93 4.64
CA VAL A 115 -16.01 -8.35 4.34
C VAL A 115 -14.80 -8.93 3.63
N LYS A 116 -14.43 -10.16 3.98
CA LYS A 116 -13.38 -10.92 3.30
C LYS A 116 -13.92 -11.49 1.99
N LYS A 117 -13.24 -11.20 0.88
CA LYS A 117 -13.61 -11.64 -0.48
C LYS A 117 -12.82 -12.85 -0.94
N SER A 118 -11.53 -12.90 -0.64
CA SER A 118 -10.67 -14.01 -0.99
C SER A 118 -9.60 -14.23 0.07
N ASP A 119 -9.03 -15.44 0.04
CA ASP A 119 -7.91 -15.83 0.89
C ASP A 119 -7.21 -17.01 0.22
N PHE A 120 -5.95 -16.83 -0.21
CA PHE A 120 -5.21 -17.90 -0.81
C PHE A 120 -3.74 -17.86 -0.41
N GLN A 121 -3.10 -19.01 -0.39
CA GLN A 121 -1.66 -19.11 -0.17
C GLN A 121 -0.89 -18.58 -1.38
N SER A 122 0.16 -17.85 -1.10
CA SER A 122 1.11 -17.33 -2.09
C SER A 122 2.53 -17.59 -1.65
N GLU A 123 3.47 -17.29 -2.52
CA GLU A 123 4.86 -17.14 -2.09
C GLU A 123 5.02 -15.88 -1.22
N THR A 124 6.00 -15.91 -0.33
CA THR A 124 6.41 -14.70 0.39
C THR A 124 7.05 -13.72 -0.56
N VAL A 125 6.44 -12.54 -0.74
CA VAL A 125 6.93 -11.49 -1.63
C VAL A 125 7.60 -10.36 -0.86
N GLN A 126 8.55 -9.67 -1.48
CA GLN A 126 9.33 -8.59 -0.86
C GLN A 126 9.11 -7.23 -1.53
N ALA A 127 8.74 -7.20 -2.80
CA ALA A 127 8.37 -6.00 -3.53
C ALA A 127 7.02 -6.21 -4.22
N PHE A 128 6.18 -5.21 -4.22
CA PHE A 128 4.83 -5.30 -4.80
C PHE A 128 4.28 -3.89 -5.02
N GLY A 129 3.29 -3.77 -5.90
CA GLY A 129 2.60 -2.51 -6.15
C GLY A 129 1.55 -2.64 -7.24
N PRO A 130 0.61 -1.69 -7.30
CA PRO A 130 -0.40 -1.63 -8.35
C PRO A 130 0.21 -1.41 -9.74
N MET A 131 -0.38 -2.05 -10.74
CA MET A 131 -0.07 -1.87 -12.15
C MET A 131 -1.34 -2.10 -12.97
N ASP A 132 -1.91 -1.06 -13.55
CA ASP A 132 -3.23 -1.04 -14.21
C ASP A 132 -4.30 -1.70 -13.30
N ASP A 133 -4.92 -2.80 -13.71
CA ASP A 133 -5.92 -3.52 -12.91
C ASP A 133 -5.32 -4.65 -12.04
N ASP A 134 -4.00 -4.79 -12.05
CA ASP A 134 -3.29 -5.84 -11.32
C ASP A 134 -2.53 -5.30 -10.10
N ILE A 135 -2.11 -6.22 -9.24
CA ILE A 135 -0.99 -6.01 -8.31
C ILE A 135 0.15 -6.92 -8.77
N VAL A 136 1.29 -6.31 -9.08
CA VAL A 136 2.52 -7.06 -9.34
C VAL A 136 3.20 -7.35 -8.01
N MET A 137 3.54 -8.63 -7.79
CA MET A 137 4.20 -9.13 -6.59
C MET A 137 5.51 -9.80 -6.96
N VAL A 138 6.59 -9.55 -6.23
CA VAL A 138 7.92 -10.08 -6.53
C VAL A 138 8.52 -10.77 -5.32
N LYS A 139 8.82 -12.06 -5.49
CA LYS A 139 9.65 -12.85 -4.56
C LYS A 139 11.11 -12.73 -4.98
N ILE A 140 11.94 -12.17 -4.14
CA ILE A 140 13.34 -11.89 -4.45
C ILE A 140 14.24 -12.98 -3.84
N SER A 141 15.08 -13.60 -4.67
CA SER A 141 16.02 -14.60 -4.19
C SER A 141 17.22 -13.99 -3.47
N ARG A 142 17.61 -14.64 -2.38
CA ARG A 142 18.85 -14.37 -1.64
C ARG A 142 19.70 -15.65 -1.50
N GLY A 143 19.20 -16.75 -2.09
CA GLY A 143 19.85 -18.06 -2.08
C GLY A 143 20.82 -18.24 -3.26
N ASP A 144 21.11 -19.48 -3.60
CA ASP A 144 22.09 -19.83 -4.64
C ASP A 144 21.63 -19.40 -6.05
N GLU A 145 20.35 -19.55 -6.34
CA GLU A 145 19.79 -19.19 -7.65
C GLU A 145 19.41 -17.69 -7.67
N PRO A 146 19.92 -16.92 -8.68
CA PRO A 146 19.69 -15.48 -8.77
C PRO A 146 18.36 -15.13 -9.46
N MET A 147 17.30 -15.92 -9.24
CA MET A 147 16.03 -15.76 -9.93
C MET A 147 14.97 -15.17 -9.01
N ALA A 148 14.51 -13.95 -9.30
CA ALA A 148 13.32 -13.40 -8.68
C ALA A 148 12.08 -13.88 -9.42
N SER A 149 11.08 -14.37 -8.69
CA SER A 149 9.78 -14.75 -9.27
C SER A 149 8.82 -13.59 -9.16
N TRP A 150 8.12 -13.28 -10.23
CA TRP A 150 7.05 -12.28 -10.24
C TRP A 150 5.70 -12.93 -10.50
N TYR A 151 4.65 -12.31 -9.98
CA TYR A 151 3.26 -12.75 -10.11
C TYR A 151 2.38 -11.54 -10.39
N ARG A 152 1.40 -11.70 -11.29
CA ARG A 152 0.35 -10.73 -11.54
C ARG A 152 -0.93 -11.22 -10.88
N LEU A 153 -1.40 -10.47 -9.91
CA LEU A 153 -2.67 -10.68 -9.23
C LEU A 153 -3.72 -9.76 -9.85
N ASP A 154 -4.66 -10.34 -10.61
CA ASP A 154 -5.84 -9.63 -11.12
C ASP A 154 -6.76 -9.25 -9.95
N THR A 155 -7.04 -7.96 -9.80
CA THR A 155 -7.79 -7.44 -8.64
C THR A 155 -9.30 -7.58 -8.78
N GLU A 156 -9.80 -7.90 -9.96
CA GLU A 156 -11.22 -8.21 -10.19
C GLU A 156 -11.49 -9.70 -9.96
N GLN A 157 -10.67 -10.56 -10.55
CA GLN A 157 -10.80 -12.01 -10.43
C GLN A 157 -10.27 -12.53 -9.08
N LEU A 158 -9.46 -11.76 -8.37
CA LEU A 158 -8.81 -12.08 -7.09
C LEU A 158 -7.97 -13.37 -7.16
N GLN A 159 -7.21 -13.50 -8.25
CA GLN A 159 -6.33 -14.65 -8.50
C GLN A 159 -5.08 -14.26 -9.26
N ILE A 160 -4.04 -15.08 -9.15
CA ILE A 160 -2.84 -14.94 -9.97
C ILE A 160 -3.19 -15.36 -11.40
N VAL A 161 -2.97 -14.45 -12.35
CA VAL A 161 -3.30 -14.65 -13.77
C VAL A 161 -2.06 -14.86 -14.64
N ASP A 162 -0.89 -14.51 -14.14
CA ASP A 162 0.37 -14.69 -14.85
C ASP A 162 1.54 -14.74 -13.87
N ASP A 163 2.63 -15.42 -14.24
CA ASP A 163 3.85 -15.51 -13.45
C ASP A 163 5.09 -15.74 -14.32
N GLY A 164 6.24 -15.41 -13.77
CA GLY A 164 7.51 -15.63 -14.45
C GLY A 164 8.71 -15.32 -13.56
N GLN A 165 9.87 -15.19 -14.19
CA GLN A 165 11.12 -14.98 -13.47
C GLN A 165 11.99 -13.90 -14.11
N TRP A 166 12.74 -13.20 -13.26
CA TRP A 166 13.78 -12.26 -13.64
C TRP A 166 15.13 -12.71 -13.09
N ASN A 167 16.16 -12.65 -13.93
CA ASN A 167 17.53 -12.93 -13.48
C ASN A 167 18.12 -11.67 -12.84
N GLN A 168 18.30 -11.70 -11.53
CA GLN A 168 18.78 -10.58 -10.72
C GLN A 168 20.22 -10.16 -11.06
N GLU A 169 21.09 -11.13 -11.45
CA GLU A 169 22.48 -10.84 -11.83
C GLU A 169 22.56 -10.21 -13.24
N GLU A 170 21.74 -10.67 -14.18
CA GLU A 170 21.66 -10.07 -15.52
C GLU A 170 21.11 -8.64 -15.46
N ILE A 171 20.11 -8.38 -14.61
CA ILE A 171 19.54 -7.05 -14.40
C ILE A 171 20.56 -6.11 -13.77
N ALA A 172 21.25 -6.52 -12.72
CA ALA A 172 22.27 -5.71 -12.07
C ALA A 172 23.47 -5.47 -12.97
N ASN A 173 23.90 -6.50 -13.70
CA ASN A 173 25.01 -6.51 -14.65
C ASN A 173 26.28 -5.80 -14.12
N ASN A 174 26.59 -6.03 -12.85
CA ASN A 174 27.72 -5.41 -12.14
C ASN A 174 28.49 -6.38 -11.23
N GLY A 175 28.14 -7.67 -11.29
CA GLY A 175 28.71 -8.74 -10.46
C GLY A 175 28.03 -8.92 -9.10
N GLU A 176 26.99 -8.14 -8.81
CA GLU A 176 26.08 -8.29 -7.66
C GLU A 176 24.67 -8.58 -8.14
N ARG A 177 23.70 -8.67 -7.23
CA ARG A 177 22.29 -8.97 -7.53
C ARG A 177 21.40 -7.76 -7.34
N ALA A 178 20.42 -7.60 -8.22
CA ALA A 178 19.35 -6.62 -8.05
C ALA A 178 18.39 -7.10 -6.94
N PHE A 179 18.31 -6.37 -5.85
CA PHE A 179 17.32 -6.59 -4.80
C PHE A 179 16.29 -5.46 -4.87
N PHE A 180 15.10 -5.77 -5.36
CA PHE A 180 14.05 -4.77 -5.60
C PHE A 180 13.52 -4.23 -4.28
N SER A 181 13.53 -2.90 -4.13
CA SER A 181 12.95 -2.24 -2.95
C SER A 181 11.43 -2.17 -3.04
N TRP A 182 10.91 -1.96 -4.24
CA TRP A 182 9.49 -1.85 -4.54
C TRP A 182 9.22 -2.05 -6.03
N VAL A 183 7.93 -1.99 -6.43
CA VAL A 183 7.51 -1.81 -7.82
C VAL A 183 6.49 -0.69 -7.90
N SER A 184 6.52 0.11 -8.97
CA SER A 184 5.63 1.25 -9.16
C SER A 184 5.28 1.40 -10.64
N GLN A 185 4.05 1.77 -10.93
CA GLN A 185 3.64 2.16 -12.27
C GLN A 185 4.14 3.56 -12.59
N VAL A 186 4.81 3.72 -13.74
CA VAL A 186 5.20 5.02 -14.31
C VAL A 186 4.79 5.03 -15.78
N GLY A 187 3.73 5.76 -16.13
CA GLY A 187 3.10 5.65 -17.43
C GLY A 187 2.56 4.23 -17.70
N ASP A 188 2.99 3.65 -18.80
CA ASP A 188 2.63 2.29 -19.22
C ASP A 188 3.67 1.22 -18.82
N LYS A 189 4.61 1.55 -17.93
CA LYS A 189 5.72 0.66 -17.57
C LYS A 189 5.79 0.40 -16.07
N LEU A 190 6.36 -0.77 -15.76
CA LEU A 190 6.70 -1.14 -14.40
C LEU A 190 8.13 -0.68 -14.10
N PHE A 191 8.27 0.19 -13.12
CA PHE A 191 9.55 0.64 -12.58
C PHE A 191 9.83 -0.12 -11.28
N ALA A 192 10.94 -0.81 -11.22
CA ALA A 192 11.40 -1.57 -10.06
C ALA A 192 12.74 -1.03 -9.56
N PRO A 193 12.75 -0.03 -8.66
CA PRO A 193 13.95 0.41 -8.00
C PRO A 193 14.61 -0.75 -7.26
N TYR A 194 15.93 -0.85 -7.36
CA TYR A 194 16.67 -1.88 -6.65
C TYR A 194 17.98 -1.35 -6.08
N PHE A 195 18.45 -2.01 -5.05
CA PHE A 195 19.82 -1.87 -4.57
C PHE A 195 20.63 -3.12 -4.92
N SER A 196 21.88 -2.89 -5.26
CA SER A 196 22.81 -3.96 -5.55
C SER A 196 23.19 -4.64 -4.23
N ILE A 197 23.19 -5.98 -4.19
CA ILE A 197 23.57 -6.75 -3.03
C ILE A 197 24.58 -7.83 -3.42
N LYS A 198 25.54 -8.12 -2.54
CA LYS A 198 26.52 -9.21 -2.73
C LYS A 198 25.86 -10.57 -2.73
N ALA A 199 24.81 -10.76 -1.94
CA ALA A 199 24.10 -12.03 -1.71
C ALA A 199 25.01 -13.17 -1.26
N CYS A 200 26.17 -12.87 -0.68
CA CYS A 200 27.17 -13.85 -0.26
C CYS A 200 28.05 -13.35 0.91
N CYS A 201 28.99 -14.19 1.28
CA CYS A 201 30.24 -13.84 1.96
C CYS A 201 30.04 -13.22 3.36
N ASN A 202 28.99 -13.62 4.09
CA ASN A 202 28.54 -13.06 5.37
C ASN A 202 28.16 -11.57 5.32
N ASP A 203 27.93 -11.00 4.11
CA ASP A 203 27.56 -9.62 3.87
C ASP A 203 26.44 -9.56 2.81
N THR A 204 25.37 -10.34 3.03
CA THR A 204 24.29 -10.58 2.04
C THR A 204 23.72 -9.28 1.48
N PHE A 205 23.45 -8.28 2.32
CA PHE A 205 22.90 -6.98 1.94
C PHE A 205 23.96 -5.89 1.73
N GLY A 206 25.23 -6.20 1.90
CA GLY A 206 26.31 -5.28 1.58
C GLY A 206 26.48 -5.09 0.08
N THR A 207 27.04 -3.95 -0.32
CA THR A 207 27.29 -3.63 -1.72
C THR A 207 28.63 -2.98 -1.96
N SER A 208 29.20 -3.20 -3.15
CA SER A 208 30.35 -2.47 -3.66
C SER A 208 29.96 -1.16 -4.37
N TYR A 209 28.65 -0.88 -4.48
CA TYR A 209 28.07 0.27 -5.19
C TYR A 209 27.19 1.13 -4.26
N PRO A 210 27.74 1.64 -3.13
CA PRO A 210 26.94 2.32 -2.10
C PRO A 210 26.29 3.63 -2.58
N ASP A 211 26.92 4.30 -3.55
CA ASP A 211 26.51 5.61 -4.09
C ASP A 211 25.99 5.45 -5.52
N SER A 212 25.04 4.55 -5.69
CA SER A 212 24.41 4.26 -6.98
C SER A 212 22.92 3.99 -6.82
N ALA A 213 22.12 4.67 -7.62
CA ALA A 213 20.69 4.45 -7.75
C ALA A 213 20.40 3.69 -9.04
N TYR A 214 19.59 2.65 -8.95
CA TYR A 214 19.21 1.83 -10.09
C TYR A 214 17.69 1.63 -10.11
N ILE A 215 17.11 1.65 -11.31
CA ILE A 215 15.73 1.25 -11.56
C ILE A 215 15.70 0.32 -12.76
N ALA A 216 15.25 -0.91 -12.60
CA ALA A 216 14.89 -1.77 -13.69
C ALA A 216 13.51 -1.37 -14.23
N VAL A 217 13.40 -1.20 -15.53
CA VAL A 217 12.17 -0.83 -16.22
C VAL A 217 11.69 -2.01 -17.04
N PHE A 218 10.46 -2.45 -16.82
CA PHE A 218 9.86 -3.57 -17.54
C PHE A 218 8.67 -3.10 -18.36
N ASP A 219 8.50 -3.74 -19.50
CA ASP A 219 7.30 -3.56 -20.32
C ASP A 219 6.14 -4.32 -19.71
N TYR A 220 4.99 -3.68 -19.60
CA TYR A 220 3.77 -4.30 -19.09
C TYR A 220 2.79 -4.52 -20.25
N PRO A 221 2.07 -5.64 -20.32
CA PRO A 221 2.00 -6.75 -19.35
C PRO A 221 3.01 -7.90 -19.58
N SER A 222 3.94 -7.77 -20.55
CA SER A 222 4.86 -8.85 -20.91
C SER A 222 5.91 -9.16 -19.83
N MET A 223 6.15 -8.21 -18.91
CA MET A 223 7.14 -8.31 -17.84
C MET A 223 8.57 -8.51 -18.34
N GLU A 224 8.83 -8.18 -19.62
CA GLU A 224 10.16 -8.22 -20.22
C GLU A 224 10.98 -6.98 -19.81
N LEU A 225 12.26 -7.20 -19.49
CA LEU A 225 13.16 -6.10 -19.16
C LEU A 225 13.37 -5.19 -20.37
N ASN A 226 12.91 -3.94 -20.27
CA ASN A 226 13.12 -2.91 -21.29
C ASN A 226 14.52 -2.30 -21.16
N THR A 227 14.85 -1.78 -19.98
CA THR A 227 16.15 -1.14 -19.71
C THR A 227 16.43 -1.07 -18.21
N VAL A 228 17.67 -0.75 -17.85
CA VAL A 228 18.06 -0.33 -16.50
C VAL A 228 18.55 1.10 -16.56
N ILE A 229 17.87 1.99 -15.87
CA ILE A 229 18.31 3.38 -15.69
C ILE A 229 19.07 3.53 -14.39
N LYS A 230 20.09 4.41 -14.39
CA LYS A 230 20.97 4.58 -13.23
C LYS A 230 21.42 6.02 -13.04
N ASP A 231 21.72 6.35 -11.79
CA ASP A 231 22.25 7.65 -11.37
C ASP A 231 23.30 7.43 -10.26
N ASN A 232 24.26 8.31 -10.15
CA ASN A 232 25.32 8.25 -9.15
C ASN A 232 25.35 9.52 -8.27
N ARG A 233 24.28 10.31 -8.25
CA ARG A 233 24.12 11.50 -7.39
C ARG A 233 23.45 11.17 -6.07
N THR A 234 22.90 9.96 -5.95
CA THR A 234 22.30 9.42 -4.71
C THR A 234 22.72 7.97 -4.53
N SER A 235 22.48 7.43 -3.34
CA SER A 235 22.49 5.99 -3.06
C SER A 235 21.21 5.35 -3.62
N PHE A 236 20.93 4.10 -3.31
CA PHE A 236 19.75 3.38 -3.80
C PHE A 236 18.42 4.05 -3.43
N ILE A 237 17.39 3.79 -4.24
CA ILE A 237 16.05 4.36 -4.11
C ILE A 237 15.21 3.54 -3.12
N GLY A 238 14.57 4.23 -2.17
CA GLY A 238 13.76 3.61 -1.13
C GLY A 238 14.59 2.81 -0.12
N ARG A 239 14.03 1.75 0.37
CA ARG A 239 14.71 0.75 1.21
C ARG A 239 13.93 -0.58 1.17
N TYR A 240 14.39 -1.57 1.93
CA TYR A 240 13.70 -2.84 2.08
C TYR A 240 12.24 -2.64 2.50
N PHE A 241 11.30 -3.17 1.73
CA PHE A 241 9.85 -3.02 1.91
C PHE A 241 9.30 -1.59 1.91
N LEU A 242 10.00 -0.66 1.27
CA LEU A 242 9.54 0.72 1.21
C LEU A 242 9.72 1.30 -0.19
N SER A 243 8.61 1.80 -0.75
CA SER A 243 8.66 2.56 -2.00
C SER A 243 9.44 3.85 -1.82
N GLY A 244 10.50 4.00 -2.62
CA GLY A 244 11.23 5.24 -2.76
C GLY A 244 10.81 6.08 -3.96
N LEU A 245 9.88 5.59 -4.78
CA LEU A 245 9.42 6.24 -5.99
C LEU A 245 7.96 6.69 -5.84
N GLU A 246 7.63 7.86 -6.37
CA GLU A 246 6.27 8.39 -6.40
C GLU A 246 6.04 9.16 -7.69
N VAL A 247 4.87 8.99 -8.29
CA VAL A 247 4.47 9.68 -9.53
C VAL A 247 3.52 10.82 -9.17
N ASP A 248 3.83 12.02 -9.64
CA ASP A 248 2.98 13.19 -9.41
C ASP A 248 1.85 13.31 -10.45
N GLU A 249 1.00 14.32 -10.31
CA GLU A 249 -0.14 14.59 -11.17
C GLU A 249 0.26 14.98 -12.62
N LYS A 250 1.55 15.26 -12.86
CA LYS A 250 2.11 15.57 -14.17
C LYS A 250 2.71 14.35 -14.85
N GLY A 251 2.77 13.22 -14.12
CA GLY A 251 3.40 11.97 -14.54
C GLY A 251 4.92 11.95 -14.35
N ASP A 252 5.52 12.98 -13.70
CA ASP A 252 6.91 12.96 -13.31
C ASP A 252 7.10 12.02 -12.10
N ALA A 253 8.12 11.15 -12.16
CA ALA A 253 8.44 10.26 -11.04
C ALA A 253 9.56 10.85 -10.18
N TYR A 254 9.28 11.03 -8.89
CA TYR A 254 10.25 11.50 -7.90
C TYR A 254 10.77 10.32 -7.09
N ALA A 255 12.09 10.19 -7.05
CA ALA A 255 12.77 9.11 -6.35
C ALA A 255 13.58 9.67 -5.18
N PHE A 256 13.34 9.17 -3.96
CA PHE A 256 14.17 9.53 -2.82
C PHE A 256 15.16 8.43 -2.47
N SER A 257 16.32 8.85 -1.99
CA SER A 257 17.32 7.99 -1.37
C SER A 257 17.57 8.43 0.08
N GLY A 258 17.57 7.48 1.00
CA GLY A 258 18.02 7.70 2.39
C GLY A 258 19.53 7.75 2.53
N SER A 259 20.28 7.33 1.50
CA SER A 259 21.75 7.21 1.53
C SER A 259 22.25 6.34 2.69
N ILE A 260 21.70 5.12 2.75
CA ILE A 260 21.89 4.18 3.85
C ILE A 260 22.48 2.83 3.41
N ALA A 261 23.19 2.80 2.27
CA ALA A 261 23.86 1.59 1.82
C ALA A 261 24.97 1.17 2.81
N THR A 262 25.08 -0.14 3.02
CA THR A 262 26.03 -0.73 3.96
C THR A 262 26.98 -1.71 3.28
N SER A 263 28.10 -1.99 3.92
CA SER A 263 28.95 -3.15 3.65
C SER A 263 29.57 -3.63 4.96
N ASN A 264 29.53 -4.94 5.19
CA ASN A 264 29.99 -5.57 6.46
C ASN A 264 29.34 -4.93 7.72
N GLY A 265 28.07 -4.50 7.60
CA GLY A 265 27.32 -3.88 8.68
C GLY A 265 27.59 -2.39 8.92
N GLU A 266 28.57 -1.81 8.23
CA GLU A 266 28.91 -0.39 8.34
C GLU A 266 28.27 0.42 7.22
N MET A 267 27.87 1.66 7.51
CA MET A 267 27.39 2.63 6.52
C MET A 267 28.52 2.98 5.55
N THR A 268 28.25 2.84 4.25
CA THR A 268 29.26 3.08 3.21
C THR A 268 28.85 4.15 2.20
N SER A 269 27.57 4.54 2.16
CA SER A 269 27.15 5.67 1.34
C SER A 269 27.77 6.98 1.86
N THR A 270 28.28 7.79 0.93
CA THR A 270 28.90 9.09 1.21
C THR A 270 28.03 10.25 0.73
N LEU A 271 26.94 9.96 0.02
CA LEU A 271 26.02 10.95 -0.54
C LEU A 271 24.94 11.37 0.44
N PRO A 272 24.36 12.57 0.30
CA PRO A 272 23.27 13.00 1.15
C PRO A 272 21.94 12.33 0.77
N SER A 273 21.02 12.34 1.70
CA SER A 273 19.61 11.99 1.46
C SER A 273 18.93 13.04 0.59
N ALA A 274 18.42 12.64 -0.57
CA ALA A 274 17.99 13.57 -1.58
C ALA A 274 16.88 12.99 -2.48
N PHE A 275 16.20 13.87 -3.23
CA PHE A 275 15.33 13.51 -4.35
C PHE A 275 16.00 13.70 -5.69
N THR A 276 15.80 12.73 -6.58
CA THR A 276 16.01 12.81 -8.02
C THR A 276 14.68 12.70 -8.75
N ARG A 277 14.65 12.95 -10.07
CA ARG A 277 13.43 12.93 -10.87
C ARG A 277 13.65 12.16 -12.17
N ILE A 278 12.60 11.48 -12.62
CA ILE A 278 12.44 11.00 -13.99
C ILE A 278 11.25 11.76 -14.58
N LYS A 279 11.42 12.42 -15.71
CA LYS A 279 10.31 13.13 -16.36
C LYS A 279 9.33 12.17 -17.00
N ASN A 280 8.09 12.58 -17.06
CA ASN A 280 7.02 11.84 -17.73
C ASN A 280 7.45 11.43 -19.16
N GLY A 281 7.32 10.12 -19.45
CA GLY A 281 7.72 9.53 -20.73
C GLY A 281 9.22 9.32 -20.95
N GLU A 282 10.09 9.72 -20.01
CA GLU A 282 11.53 9.53 -20.11
C GLU A 282 11.99 8.24 -19.40
N LEU A 283 13.02 7.60 -19.95
CA LEU A 283 13.69 6.44 -19.36
C LEU A 283 15.11 6.80 -18.91
N ALA A 284 15.22 7.92 -18.19
CA ALA A 284 16.49 8.40 -17.64
C ALA A 284 16.24 9.37 -16.49
N PHE A 285 17.15 9.40 -15.51
CA PHE A 285 17.13 10.44 -14.49
C PHE A 285 17.39 11.82 -15.11
N ASP A 286 16.55 12.78 -14.75
CA ASP A 286 16.71 14.18 -15.15
C ASP A 286 17.97 14.78 -14.50
N GLN A 287 19.01 14.98 -15.29
CA GLN A 287 20.29 15.51 -14.82
C GLN A 287 20.22 16.99 -14.40
N SER A 288 19.16 17.70 -14.79
CA SER A 288 18.92 19.09 -14.36
C SER A 288 18.22 19.19 -13.00
N TYR A 289 17.69 18.07 -12.47
CA TYR A 289 16.98 18.04 -11.21
C TYR A 289 17.76 17.26 -10.15
N TYR A 290 17.98 17.89 -9.03
CA TYR A 290 18.52 17.31 -7.81
C TYR A 290 18.06 18.16 -6.63
N PHE A 291 17.58 17.52 -5.56
CA PHE A 291 17.09 18.20 -4.37
C PHE A 291 17.70 17.54 -3.12
N ASN A 292 18.77 18.15 -2.59
CA ASN A 292 19.43 17.74 -1.37
C ASN A 292 18.57 18.15 -0.16
N VAL A 293 17.82 17.20 0.40
CA VAL A 293 16.95 17.44 1.55
C VAL A 293 17.76 17.45 2.85
N GLU A 294 18.77 16.59 2.97
CA GLU A 294 19.59 16.47 4.18
C GLU A 294 20.25 17.80 4.55
N GLU A 295 20.75 18.55 3.55
CA GLU A 295 21.33 19.89 3.76
C GLU A 295 20.33 20.89 4.34
N LEU A 296 19.06 20.83 3.93
CA LEU A 296 18.00 21.76 4.39
C LEU A 296 17.34 21.30 5.69
N ALA A 297 17.56 20.05 6.07
CA ALA A 297 16.95 19.40 7.22
C ALA A 297 17.94 19.18 8.37
N ASP A 298 18.96 20.04 8.53
CA ASP A 298 19.94 19.98 9.61
C ASP A 298 20.58 18.59 9.74
N ASP A 299 21.01 17.99 8.61
CA ASP A 299 21.62 16.66 8.48
C ASP A 299 20.69 15.48 8.80
N TYR A 300 19.38 15.68 8.99
CA TYR A 300 18.41 14.59 9.05
C TYR A 300 18.22 13.91 7.69
N TYR A 301 18.21 12.59 7.68
CA TYR A 301 17.97 11.82 6.47
C TYR A 301 16.53 11.29 6.37
N ILE A 302 16.07 11.04 5.15
CA ILE A 302 14.72 10.53 4.87
C ILE A 302 14.64 9.03 5.16
N THR A 303 13.72 8.63 6.02
CA THR A 303 13.45 7.21 6.30
C THR A 303 12.20 6.69 5.60
N ALA A 304 11.21 7.56 5.39
CA ALA A 304 9.97 7.24 4.67
C ALA A 304 9.33 8.52 4.10
N LYS A 305 8.39 8.32 3.18
CA LYS A 305 7.63 9.42 2.57
C LYS A 305 6.14 9.09 2.54
N THR A 306 5.31 10.13 2.55
CA THR A 306 3.89 10.08 2.17
C THR A 306 3.62 11.24 1.23
N TYR A 307 3.18 10.94 0.01
CA TYR A 307 2.85 11.98 -0.96
C TYR A 307 1.50 12.61 -0.63
N ALA A 308 1.48 13.92 -0.52
CA ALA A 308 0.28 14.69 -0.16
C ALA A 308 -0.36 15.43 -1.36
N GLY A 309 0.18 15.25 -2.57
CA GLY A 309 -0.25 15.92 -3.79
C GLY A 309 0.47 17.24 -4.05
N ASN A 310 0.40 17.71 -5.28
CA ASN A 310 0.97 18.99 -5.72
C ASN A 310 2.48 19.14 -5.44
N GLY A 311 3.23 18.06 -5.59
CA GLY A 311 4.68 18.02 -5.36
C GLY A 311 5.10 18.09 -3.89
N LYS A 312 4.17 17.89 -2.96
CA LYS A 312 4.46 17.93 -1.52
C LYS A 312 4.54 16.53 -0.92
N PHE A 313 5.63 16.29 -0.20
CA PHE A 313 5.88 15.05 0.52
C PHE A 313 5.98 15.33 2.01
N ILE A 314 5.25 14.58 2.80
CA ILE A 314 5.49 14.47 4.24
C ILE A 314 6.58 13.43 4.42
N LEU A 315 7.71 13.85 4.94
CA LEU A 315 8.87 13.00 5.18
C LEU A 315 8.89 12.58 6.64
N THR A 316 9.15 11.31 6.88
CA THR A 316 9.57 10.82 8.19
C THR A 316 11.09 10.76 8.18
N MET A 317 11.74 11.37 9.14
CA MET A 317 13.16 11.64 9.14
C MET A 317 13.83 11.24 10.46
N LYS A 318 15.14 11.04 10.41
CA LYS A 318 15.98 10.72 11.58
C LYS A 318 17.35 11.36 11.45
N GLU A 319 17.95 11.70 12.59
CA GLU A 319 19.28 12.32 12.66
C GLU A 319 20.38 11.30 12.35
N GLU A 320 20.43 10.18 13.06
CA GLU A 320 21.43 9.14 12.85
C GLU A 320 21.05 8.16 11.75
N LYS A 321 21.90 8.04 10.71
CA LYS A 321 21.70 7.08 9.61
C LYS A 321 21.77 5.64 10.14
N GLY A 322 20.80 4.85 9.69
CA GLY A 322 20.72 3.43 9.99
C GLY A 322 19.92 2.68 8.92
N ALA A 323 20.42 1.54 8.46
CA ALA A 323 19.86 0.78 7.35
C ALA A 323 18.37 0.43 7.53
N TYR A 324 17.93 0.27 8.77
CA TYR A 324 16.56 -0.15 9.13
C TYR A 324 15.88 0.79 10.12
N SER A 325 16.43 1.98 10.34
CA SER A 325 15.86 2.93 11.29
C SER A 325 14.51 3.46 10.81
N THR A 326 13.56 3.58 11.74
CA THR A 326 12.32 4.33 11.53
C THR A 326 12.53 5.76 12.01
N GLY A 327 12.10 6.72 11.22
CA GLY A 327 12.17 8.12 11.61
C GLY A 327 11.18 8.46 12.72
N ASN A 328 11.44 9.55 13.41
CA ASN A 328 10.63 10.06 14.52
C ASN A 328 10.45 11.59 14.47
N ARG A 329 10.84 12.24 13.38
CA ARG A 329 10.62 13.66 13.12
C ARG A 329 10.02 13.86 11.72
N PHE A 330 9.24 14.90 11.54
CA PHE A 330 8.51 15.11 10.31
C PHE A 330 8.85 16.45 9.65
N GLY A 331 9.01 16.40 8.32
CA GLY A 331 9.23 17.57 7.48
C GLY A 331 8.38 17.54 6.22
N ILE A 332 8.12 18.69 5.65
CA ILE A 332 7.47 18.85 4.34
C ILE A 332 8.54 19.20 3.31
N ALA A 333 8.69 18.34 2.31
CA ALA A 333 9.49 18.62 1.11
C ALA A 333 8.56 19.03 -0.04
N ASP A 334 8.79 20.19 -0.63
CA ASP A 334 8.18 20.62 -1.87
C ASP A 334 9.17 20.37 -3.01
N VAL A 335 8.95 19.30 -3.78
CA VAL A 335 9.87 18.89 -4.84
C VAL A 335 9.81 19.78 -6.08
N TYR A 336 8.74 20.57 -6.24
CA TYR A 336 8.65 21.55 -7.34
C TYR A 336 9.51 22.77 -7.08
N ASN A 337 9.50 23.27 -5.85
CA ASN A 337 10.21 24.47 -5.42
C ASN A 337 11.57 24.15 -4.76
N LYS A 338 11.83 22.88 -4.46
CA LYS A 338 13.03 22.40 -3.71
C LYS A 338 13.16 23.11 -2.36
N THR A 339 12.07 23.15 -1.60
CA THR A 339 12.04 23.74 -0.26
C THR A 339 11.69 22.68 0.77
N PHE A 340 12.14 22.92 1.99
CA PHE A 340 11.91 22.05 3.13
C PHE A 340 11.39 22.87 4.32
N THR A 341 10.46 22.32 5.10
CA THR A 341 9.93 22.95 6.31
C THR A 341 9.64 21.89 7.35
N TRP A 342 10.11 22.07 8.58
CA TRP A 342 9.79 21.18 9.69
C TRP A 342 8.29 21.28 10.04
N VAL A 343 7.68 20.14 10.37
CA VAL A 343 6.29 20.06 10.84
C VAL A 343 6.22 20.43 12.31
N SER A 344 5.20 21.20 12.67
CA SER A 344 4.85 21.50 14.06
C SER A 344 3.59 20.76 14.49
N GLY A 345 3.40 20.49 15.80
CA GLY A 345 2.20 19.85 16.36
C GLY A 345 2.22 18.32 16.36
N ALA A 346 3.23 17.67 15.78
CA ALA A 346 3.48 16.25 16.00
C ALA A 346 4.08 16.01 17.41
N PRO A 347 4.00 14.78 17.96
CA PRO A 347 4.73 14.42 19.18
C PRO A 347 6.23 14.63 19.01
N THR A 348 6.92 14.83 20.12
CA THR A 348 8.39 14.99 20.12
C THR A 348 9.08 13.69 19.73
N GLU A 349 10.37 13.80 19.34
CA GLU A 349 11.16 12.63 18.91
C GLU A 349 11.30 11.58 20.03
N GLU A 350 11.34 12.03 21.28
CA GLU A 350 11.45 11.15 22.46
C GLU A 350 10.11 10.45 22.79
N GLU A 351 8.97 11.06 22.44
CA GLU A 351 7.66 10.46 22.68
C GLU A 351 7.30 9.40 21.63
N ILE A 352 7.87 9.47 20.43
CA ILE A 352 7.51 8.59 19.32
C ILE A 352 8.19 7.23 19.47
N VAL A 353 7.38 6.18 19.63
CA VAL A 353 7.80 4.79 19.68
C VAL A 353 7.76 4.14 18.29
N ASN A 354 6.72 4.47 17.48
CA ASN A 354 6.55 3.92 16.14
C ASN A 354 5.78 4.89 15.23
N VAL A 355 6.13 4.89 13.96
CA VAL A 355 5.44 5.61 12.90
C VAL A 355 5.05 4.63 11.79
N THR A 356 3.80 4.68 11.37
CA THR A 356 3.28 3.87 10.25
C THR A 356 3.88 4.37 8.94
N ILE A 357 4.30 3.44 8.10
CA ILE A 357 4.80 3.74 6.75
C ILE A 357 3.74 3.56 5.66
N ASN A 358 2.63 2.91 5.98
CA ASN A 358 1.52 2.64 5.07
C ASN A 358 0.35 3.58 5.43
N ASN A 359 0.42 4.79 4.92
CA ASN A 359 -0.39 5.93 5.30
C ASN A 359 -1.44 6.27 4.24
N TYR A 360 -2.51 6.93 4.64
CA TYR A 360 -3.54 7.42 3.74
C TYR A 360 -3.30 8.88 3.38
N SER A 361 -3.50 9.23 2.11
CA SER A 361 -3.42 10.61 1.62
C SER A 361 -4.63 10.94 0.76
N THR A 362 -5.12 12.16 0.91
CA THR A 362 -6.20 12.70 0.07
C THR A 362 -5.69 13.36 -1.21
N LEU A 363 -4.37 13.45 -1.38
CA LEU A 363 -3.67 14.09 -2.51
C LEU A 363 -4.01 15.59 -2.74
N ASN A 364 -4.66 16.22 -1.77
CA ASN A 364 -5.01 17.65 -1.78
C ASN A 364 -4.24 18.49 -0.74
N GLY A 365 -3.10 17.99 -0.29
CA GLY A 365 -2.24 18.61 0.72
C GLY A 365 -2.35 17.97 2.10
N LYS A 366 -3.23 16.99 2.31
CA LYS A 366 -3.41 16.31 3.58
C LYS A 366 -3.05 14.84 3.51
N ALA A 367 -2.45 14.33 4.57
CA ALA A 367 -2.24 12.91 4.78
C ALA A 367 -2.45 12.54 6.26
N TYR A 368 -2.71 11.26 6.49
CA TYR A 368 -3.03 10.70 7.79
C TYR A 368 -2.00 9.62 8.12
N ILE A 369 -1.27 9.85 9.19
CA ILE A 369 -0.13 9.03 9.61
C ILE A 369 -0.40 8.47 10.99
N GLY A 370 -0.23 7.15 11.14
CA GLY A 370 -0.34 6.49 12.43
C GLY A 370 0.93 6.70 13.26
N ILE A 371 0.78 7.24 14.47
CA ILE A 371 1.88 7.46 15.41
C ILE A 371 1.54 6.78 16.73
N THR A 372 2.46 5.95 17.19
CA THR A 372 2.40 5.31 18.52
C THR A 372 3.42 5.97 19.43
N THR A 373 2.96 6.38 20.61
CA THR A 373 3.78 6.93 21.69
C THR A 373 3.69 6.01 22.92
N ASP A 374 4.41 6.31 23.97
CA ASP A 374 4.33 5.60 25.25
C ASP A 374 2.92 5.63 25.88
N THR A 375 2.10 6.62 25.50
CA THR A 375 0.75 6.82 26.05
C THR A 375 -0.38 6.23 25.20
N GLY A 376 -0.08 5.77 23.97
CA GLY A 376 -1.04 5.13 23.06
C GLY A 376 -0.76 5.39 21.59
N SER A 377 -1.74 5.03 20.76
CA SER A 377 -1.66 5.15 19.31
C SER A 377 -2.76 6.08 18.78
N TRP A 378 -2.39 6.97 17.86
CA TRP A 378 -3.30 7.90 17.21
C TRP A 378 -3.00 8.03 15.73
N VAL A 379 -4.04 8.33 14.97
CA VAL A 379 -3.88 8.89 13.63
C VAL A 379 -3.69 10.40 13.77
N TYR A 380 -2.67 10.94 13.11
CA TYR A 380 -2.43 12.37 13.00
C TYR A 380 -2.76 12.85 11.59
N GLU A 381 -3.54 13.91 11.48
CA GLU A 381 -3.70 14.65 10.23
C GLU A 381 -2.50 15.58 10.04
N PHE A 382 -1.81 15.42 8.93
CA PHE A 382 -0.74 16.31 8.47
C PHE A 382 -1.26 17.20 7.35
N ASP A 383 -1.06 18.48 7.49
CA ASP A 383 -1.32 19.48 6.45
C ASP A 383 0.02 19.94 5.87
N ALA A 384 0.28 19.52 4.62
CA ALA A 384 1.53 19.83 3.92
C ALA A 384 1.61 21.29 3.42
N ILE A 385 0.51 22.06 3.50
CA ILE A 385 0.48 23.46 3.11
C ILE A 385 0.92 24.33 4.28
N SER A 386 0.39 24.08 5.47
CA SER A 386 0.73 24.81 6.71
C SER A 386 1.92 24.22 7.47
N ALA A 387 2.41 23.03 7.08
CA ALA A 387 3.42 22.25 7.78
C ALA A 387 3.03 22.00 9.25
N THR A 388 1.79 21.53 9.47
CA THR A 388 1.26 21.23 10.80
C THR A 388 0.75 19.80 10.89
N ALA A 389 0.79 19.24 12.10
CA ALA A 389 0.16 17.97 12.44
C ALA A 389 -0.85 18.19 13.57
N THR A 390 -1.99 17.51 13.48
CA THR A 390 -3.07 17.56 14.48
C THR A 390 -3.44 16.15 14.87
N GLN A 391 -3.50 15.89 16.18
CA GLN A 391 -3.91 14.59 16.71
C GLN A 391 -5.41 14.35 16.42
N GLY A 392 -5.72 13.16 15.91
CA GLY A 392 -7.06 12.76 15.51
C GLY A 392 -7.52 11.47 16.20
N LEU A 393 -7.95 10.48 15.39
CA LEU A 393 -8.52 9.20 15.83
C LEU A 393 -7.58 8.45 16.77
N LYS A 394 -8.09 8.03 17.93
CA LYS A 394 -7.37 7.14 18.86
C LYS A 394 -7.56 5.68 18.48
N VAL A 395 -6.50 4.89 18.54
CA VAL A 395 -6.54 3.43 18.39
C VAL A 395 -6.14 2.79 19.73
N GLU A 396 -7.12 2.21 20.41
CA GLU A 396 -6.89 1.57 21.71
C GLU A 396 -6.47 0.12 21.57
N GLY A 397 -5.51 -0.29 22.36
CA GLY A 397 -5.06 -1.67 22.49
C GLY A 397 -4.09 -2.14 21.39
N GLY A 398 -3.76 -1.29 20.40
CA GLY A 398 -2.89 -1.69 19.30
C GLY A 398 -2.02 -0.58 18.74
N ARG A 399 -0.97 -1.00 18.02
CA ARG A 399 -0.10 -0.15 17.20
C ARG A 399 -0.65 -0.11 15.77
N ILE A 400 -0.78 1.06 15.19
CA ILE A 400 -1.26 1.25 13.82
C ILE A 400 -0.20 0.76 12.83
N THR A 401 -0.57 -0.10 11.88
CA THR A 401 0.32 -0.66 10.85
C THR A 401 -0.05 -0.25 9.43
N ALA A 402 -1.32 0.11 9.19
CA ALA A 402 -1.76 0.71 7.93
C ALA A 402 -3.01 1.56 8.12
N ILE A 403 -3.19 2.55 7.25
CA ILE A 403 -4.39 3.37 7.11
C ILE A 403 -4.78 3.39 5.64
N SER A 404 -6.05 3.10 5.36
CA SER A 404 -6.61 3.11 4.02
C SER A 404 -8.05 3.64 4.02
N HIS A 405 -8.64 3.77 2.84
CA HIS A 405 -10.03 4.16 2.63
C HIS A 405 -10.68 3.27 1.59
N LEU A 406 -11.91 2.86 1.83
CA LEU A 406 -12.74 2.10 0.90
C LEU A 406 -14.12 2.72 0.80
N ASP A 407 -14.71 2.63 -0.39
CA ASP A 407 -16.11 2.93 -0.64
C ASP A 407 -16.94 1.63 -0.58
N PRO A 408 -18.23 1.69 -0.23
CA PRO A 408 -19.11 0.54 -0.29
C PRO A 408 -19.19 -0.03 -1.71
N ALA A 409 -19.33 -1.37 -1.81
CA ALA A 409 -19.61 -2.01 -3.08
C ALA A 409 -20.97 -1.52 -3.62
N GLU A 410 -21.05 -1.30 -4.94
CA GLU A 410 -22.26 -0.90 -5.64
C GLU A 410 -23.31 -2.02 -5.65
#